data_7d135e7f734d1f0d430151f7ff4d4f67
#
_entry.id   7d135e7f734d1f0d430151f7ff4d4f67
#
_cell.length_a   1.000
_cell.length_b   1.000
_cell.length_c   1.000
_cell.angle_alpha   90.00
_cell.angle_beta   90.00
_cell.angle_gamma   90.00
#
_symmetry.space_group_name_H-M   'P 1'
#
loop_
_entity.id
_entity.type
_entity.pdbx_description
1 polymer ?
#
loop_
_entity_poly.entity_id
_entity_poly.type
_entity_poly.pdbx_seq_one_letter_code
_entity_poly.pdbx_strand_id
1 'polypeptide(L)'
;IRMAEQGCFIRGTRANLNARTTISILDKGKFSITNKLQLVMKQPTNALRLYPIIAQFATRKEMSGRRVKGCNMSFWKKDLIAINGYDNNLQGWGHEDEELSWRLVNLGRQKKIIKFSAIAYHLYHKQLSRKEEPHHRDFMQKIKEEKITRTNNGLEEI
;
A
#
# COMPACT_ATOMS: atom_id res chain seq x y z
N ILE A 1 13.00 -2.30 6.11
CA ILE A 1 13.62 -1.78 7.34
C ILE A 1 14.78 -0.83 7.03
N ARG A 2 15.74 -1.16 6.12
CA ARG A 2 16.87 -0.26 5.78
C ARG A 2 16.46 1.13 5.26
N MET A 3 15.28 1.26 4.70
CA MET A 3 14.75 2.52 4.13
C MET A 3 13.78 3.23 5.08
N ALA A 4 13.57 2.68 6.30
CA ALA A 4 12.70 3.30 7.28
C ALA A 4 13.28 4.63 7.76
N GLU A 5 12.40 5.61 7.94
CA GLU A 5 12.78 6.97 8.36
C GLU A 5 11.71 7.51 9.29
N GLN A 6 12.13 8.16 10.38
CA GLN A 6 11.20 8.79 11.31
C GLN A 6 10.38 9.87 10.60
N GLY A 7 9.10 10.01 10.96
CA GLY A 7 8.19 10.95 10.31
C GLY A 7 7.71 10.51 8.93
N CYS A 8 8.08 9.29 8.46
CA CYS A 8 7.61 8.75 7.20
C CYS A 8 6.93 7.39 7.36
N PHE A 9 5.89 7.15 6.58
CA PHE A 9 5.40 5.81 6.28
C PHE A 9 5.83 5.39 4.87
N ILE A 10 6.04 4.10 4.65
CA ILE A 10 6.57 3.58 3.39
C ILE A 10 5.44 3.03 2.52
N ARG A 11 5.52 3.34 1.23
CA ARG A 11 4.79 2.68 0.17
C ARG A 11 5.79 2.07 -0.81
N GLY A 12 5.80 0.73 -0.89
CA GLY A 12 6.55 -0.02 -1.89
C GLY A 12 5.81 -0.13 -3.22
N THR A 13 6.32 -0.96 -4.12
CA THR A 13 5.71 -1.27 -5.42
C THR A 13 5.01 -2.62 -5.40
N ARG A 14 3.96 -2.75 -6.22
CA ARG A 14 3.21 -3.99 -6.42
C ARG A 14 3.35 -4.44 -7.86
N ALA A 15 3.87 -5.65 -8.06
CA ALA A 15 3.91 -6.36 -9.32
C ALA A 15 2.80 -7.40 -9.34
N ASN A 16 1.79 -7.22 -10.20
CA ASN A 16 0.66 -8.14 -10.29
C ASN A 16 1.05 -9.35 -11.15
N LEU A 17 0.74 -10.54 -10.66
CA LEU A 17 0.89 -11.79 -11.39
C LEU A 17 -0.40 -12.12 -12.15
N ASN A 18 -0.28 -12.83 -13.26
CA ASN A 18 -1.43 -13.40 -13.96
C ASN A 18 -1.87 -14.73 -13.32
N ALA A 19 -3.05 -15.23 -13.68
CA ALA A 19 -3.60 -16.49 -13.15
C ALA A 19 -2.68 -17.68 -13.39
N ARG A 20 -2.13 -17.82 -14.61
CA ARG A 20 -1.23 -18.93 -14.98
C ARG A 20 0.02 -18.98 -14.10
N THR A 21 0.68 -17.84 -13.93
CA THR A 21 1.88 -17.73 -13.09
C THR A 21 1.55 -17.98 -11.62
N THR A 22 0.40 -17.50 -11.14
CA THR A 22 -0.06 -17.75 -9.77
C THR A 22 -0.26 -19.23 -9.51
N ILE A 23 -0.97 -19.94 -10.37
CA ILE A 23 -1.18 -21.40 -10.28
C ILE A 23 0.16 -22.12 -10.24
N SER A 24 1.07 -21.82 -11.19
CA SER A 24 2.39 -22.45 -11.24
C SER A 24 3.23 -22.23 -9.98
N ILE A 25 3.10 -21.09 -9.32
CA ILE A 25 3.78 -20.80 -8.05
C ILE A 25 3.17 -21.60 -6.90
N LEU A 26 1.86 -21.68 -6.84
CA LEU A 26 1.14 -22.43 -5.80
C LEU A 26 1.43 -23.92 -5.90
N ASP A 27 1.40 -24.50 -7.12
CA ASP A 27 1.68 -25.92 -7.36
C ASP A 27 3.12 -26.32 -7.02
N LYS A 28 4.08 -25.46 -7.37
CA LYS A 28 5.50 -25.74 -7.17
C LYS A 28 6.02 -25.33 -5.79
N GLY A 29 5.25 -24.56 -5.02
CA GLY A 29 5.67 -23.98 -3.74
C GLY A 29 6.90 -23.08 -3.84
N LYS A 30 7.29 -22.64 -5.06
CA LYS A 30 8.52 -21.87 -5.30
C LYS A 30 8.27 -20.75 -6.30
N PHE A 31 8.76 -19.57 -5.96
CA PHE A 31 8.83 -18.42 -6.85
C PHE A 31 10.22 -18.35 -7.51
N SER A 32 10.32 -18.67 -8.80
CA SER A 32 11.59 -18.65 -9.53
C SER A 32 11.81 -17.35 -10.29
N ILE A 33 13.06 -17.08 -10.67
CA ILE A 33 13.41 -15.91 -11.48
C ILE A 33 12.84 -16.00 -12.89
N THR A 34 12.62 -17.20 -13.42
CA THR A 34 11.96 -17.45 -14.72
C THR A 34 10.50 -17.02 -14.69
N ASN A 35 9.84 -17.10 -13.53
CA ASN A 35 8.49 -16.56 -13.36
C ASN A 35 8.45 -15.03 -13.50
N LYS A 36 9.57 -14.33 -13.23
CA LYS A 36 9.69 -12.88 -13.43
C LYS A 36 9.66 -12.48 -14.90
N LEU A 37 10.25 -13.29 -15.77
CA LEU A 37 10.25 -13.06 -17.23
C LEU A 37 8.90 -13.38 -17.89
N GLN A 38 8.10 -14.25 -17.28
CA GLN A 38 6.74 -14.60 -17.74
C GLN A 38 5.67 -13.64 -17.23
N LEU A 39 6.06 -12.59 -16.51
CA LEU A 39 5.14 -11.60 -15.97
C LEU A 39 4.57 -10.74 -17.09
N VAL A 40 3.40 -11.14 -17.62
CA VAL A 40 2.56 -10.26 -18.40
C VAL A 40 1.99 -9.20 -17.46
N MET A 41 2.72 -8.12 -17.30
CA MET A 41 2.38 -7.05 -16.39
C MET A 41 1.89 -5.82 -17.13
N LYS A 42 0.82 -5.24 -16.63
CA LYS A 42 0.43 -3.89 -17.05
C LYS A 42 1.52 -2.84 -16.78
N GLN A 43 2.44 -3.12 -15.85
CA GLN A 43 3.55 -2.25 -15.44
C GLN A 43 4.80 -3.08 -15.11
N PRO A 44 5.57 -3.52 -16.13
CA PRO A 44 6.73 -4.38 -15.93
C PRO A 44 7.84 -3.74 -15.06
N THR A 45 7.95 -2.42 -15.09
CA THR A 45 8.90 -1.67 -14.25
C THR A 45 8.68 -1.84 -12.75
N ASN A 46 7.47 -2.24 -12.33
CA ASN A 46 7.17 -2.49 -10.92
C ASN A 46 7.84 -3.76 -10.38
N ALA A 47 8.24 -4.69 -11.23
CA ALA A 47 8.98 -5.90 -10.84
C ALA A 47 10.49 -5.75 -10.98
N LEU A 48 10.96 -4.66 -11.55
CA LEU A 48 12.38 -4.42 -11.74
C LEU A 48 13.02 -4.13 -10.37
N ARG A 49 14.02 -4.95 -10.01
CA ARG A 49 14.86 -4.77 -8.83
C ARG A 49 16.22 -4.27 -9.26
N LEU A 50 16.62 -3.14 -8.71
CA LEU A 50 17.93 -2.54 -8.96
C LEU A 50 18.80 -2.57 -7.71
N TYR A 51 20.07 -2.26 -7.89
CA TYR A 51 21.00 -2.11 -6.77
C TYR A 51 20.49 -1.08 -5.77
N PRO A 52 20.73 -1.27 -4.45
CA PRO A 52 20.22 -0.39 -3.40
C PRO A 52 20.52 1.09 -3.61
N ILE A 53 21.70 1.42 -4.11
CA ILE A 53 22.11 2.79 -4.39
C ILE A 53 21.19 3.43 -5.45
N ILE A 54 20.94 2.72 -6.56
CA ILE A 54 20.05 3.23 -7.64
C ILE A 54 18.62 3.36 -7.12
N ALA A 55 18.15 2.36 -6.33
CA ALA A 55 16.83 2.40 -5.72
C ALA A 55 16.66 3.60 -4.77
N GLN A 56 17.73 4.03 -4.11
CA GLN A 56 17.73 5.19 -3.24
C GLN A 56 17.48 6.49 -4.01
N PHE A 57 18.11 6.68 -5.16
CA PHE A 57 17.88 7.84 -6.04
C PHE A 57 16.46 7.88 -6.62
N ALA A 58 15.82 6.72 -6.81
CA ALA A 58 14.44 6.62 -7.27
C ALA A 58 13.40 6.77 -6.14
N THR A 59 13.84 6.90 -4.90
CA THR A 59 12.99 7.10 -3.73
C THR A 59 12.58 8.56 -3.63
N ARG A 60 11.30 8.80 -3.37
CA ARG A 60 10.77 10.16 -3.21
C ARG A 60 9.83 10.23 -2.02
N LYS A 61 9.65 11.43 -1.48
CA LYS A 61 8.70 11.74 -0.41
C LYS A 61 7.61 12.67 -0.94
N GLU A 62 6.41 12.52 -0.42
CA GLU A 62 5.30 13.41 -0.74
C GLU A 62 4.29 13.49 0.41
N MET A 63 3.64 14.64 0.55
CA MET A 63 2.53 14.87 1.48
C MET A 63 1.20 14.51 0.80
N SER A 64 0.97 13.20 0.58
CA SER A 64 -0.22 12.72 -0.10
C SER A 64 -0.57 11.30 0.33
N GLY A 65 -1.82 11.05 0.69
CA GLY A 65 -2.37 9.72 0.95
C GLY A 65 -2.67 8.90 -0.31
N ARG A 66 -2.65 9.52 -1.51
CA ARG A 66 -3.07 8.88 -2.75
C ARG A 66 -2.11 7.80 -3.24
N ARG A 67 -2.62 6.91 -4.10
CA ARG A 67 -1.83 5.90 -4.83
C ARG A 67 -1.08 4.94 -3.93
N VAL A 68 -1.68 4.54 -2.84
CA VAL A 68 -1.19 3.50 -1.94
C VAL A 68 -1.80 2.14 -2.28
N LYS A 69 -1.21 1.09 -1.73
CA LYS A 69 -1.69 -0.29 -1.84
C LYS A 69 -1.33 -1.02 -0.55
N GLY A 70 -2.31 -1.39 0.25
CA GLY A 70 -2.15 -1.99 1.57
C GLY A 70 -1.24 -3.20 1.60
N CYS A 71 -1.24 -3.98 0.51
CA CYS A 71 -0.36 -5.16 0.39
C CYS A 71 1.15 -4.85 0.45
N ASN A 72 1.57 -3.59 0.35
CA ASN A 72 2.99 -3.21 0.42
C ASN A 72 3.20 -1.83 1.03
N MET A 73 2.85 -1.73 2.30
CA MET A 73 3.05 -0.54 3.13
C MET A 73 3.76 -0.91 4.42
N SER A 74 4.46 0.05 5.01
CA SER A 74 5.10 -0.10 6.32
C SER A 74 4.94 1.17 7.12
N PHE A 75 4.68 1.02 8.41
CA PHE A 75 4.36 2.09 9.33
C PHE A 75 5.19 1.96 10.60
N TRP A 76 5.40 3.05 11.30
CA TRP A 76 5.83 3.02 12.68
C TRP A 76 4.63 2.68 13.58
N LYS A 77 4.82 1.73 14.51
CA LYS A 77 3.77 1.32 15.44
C LYS A 77 3.15 2.51 16.18
N LYS A 78 3.98 3.45 16.63
CA LYS A 78 3.52 4.67 17.30
C LYS A 78 2.60 5.54 16.45
N ASP A 79 2.85 5.61 15.14
CA ASP A 79 2.03 6.41 14.23
C ASP A 79 0.68 5.72 13.95
N LEU A 80 0.65 4.37 13.85
CA LEU A 80 -0.60 3.61 13.75
C LEU A 80 -1.46 3.77 15.01
N ILE A 81 -0.85 3.70 16.19
CA ILE A 81 -1.57 3.93 17.46
C ILE A 81 -2.12 5.35 17.52
N ALA A 82 -1.32 6.36 17.12
CA ALA A 82 -1.75 7.75 17.14
C ALA A 82 -2.98 8.02 16.26
N ILE A 83 -3.10 7.35 15.11
CA ILE A 83 -4.26 7.47 14.21
C ILE A 83 -5.38 6.47 14.51
N ASN A 84 -5.22 5.60 15.50
CA ASN A 84 -6.12 4.51 15.87
C ASN A 84 -6.27 3.40 14.82
N GLY A 85 -5.21 3.13 14.02
CA GLY A 85 -5.22 2.05 13.04
C GLY A 85 -6.14 2.29 11.83
N TYR A 86 -6.62 1.19 11.23
CA TYR A 86 -7.65 1.24 10.19
C TYR A 86 -9.01 1.60 10.76
N ASP A 87 -9.86 2.23 9.96
CA ASP A 87 -11.24 2.53 10.34
C ASP A 87 -12.15 1.34 10.05
N ASN A 88 -12.73 0.75 11.10
CA ASN A 88 -13.60 -0.42 11.00
C ASN A 88 -14.97 -0.12 10.35
N ASN A 89 -15.31 1.15 10.14
CA ASN A 89 -16.51 1.55 9.40
C ASN A 89 -16.35 1.34 7.89
N LEU A 90 -15.11 1.25 7.38
CA LEU A 90 -14.82 0.99 5.98
C LEU A 90 -14.81 -0.52 5.68
N GLN A 91 -15.97 -1.14 5.67
CA GLN A 91 -16.13 -2.54 5.37
C GLN A 91 -16.22 -2.79 3.86
N GLY A 92 -15.70 -3.93 3.39
CA GLY A 92 -15.71 -4.29 1.98
C GLY A 92 -14.43 -3.89 1.25
N TRP A 93 -14.56 -3.44 0.01
CA TRP A 93 -13.42 -3.11 -0.84
C TRP A 93 -13.37 -1.63 -1.21
N GLY A 94 -12.22 -1.02 -0.98
CA GLY A 94 -11.81 0.24 -1.57
C GLY A 94 -11.61 1.40 -0.60
N HIS A 95 -10.56 2.14 -0.86
CA HIS A 95 -10.15 3.36 -0.18
C HIS A 95 -9.66 3.24 1.27
N GLU A 96 -9.74 2.08 1.92
CA GLU A 96 -9.27 1.85 3.29
C GLU A 96 -7.78 2.22 3.47
N ASP A 97 -6.94 1.83 2.51
CA ASP A 97 -5.51 2.15 2.51
C ASP A 97 -5.23 3.65 2.29
N GLU A 98 -6.02 4.26 1.42
CA GLU A 98 -5.90 5.67 1.07
C GLU A 98 -6.40 6.55 2.21
N GLU A 99 -7.47 6.16 2.86
CA GLU A 99 -8.04 6.80 4.03
C GLU A 99 -7.01 6.84 5.19
N LEU A 100 -6.50 5.67 5.58
CA LEU A 100 -5.45 5.55 6.60
C LEU A 100 -4.23 6.42 6.26
N SER A 101 -3.84 6.43 4.99
CA SER A 101 -2.70 7.22 4.53
C SER A 101 -2.96 8.73 4.63
N TRP A 102 -4.19 9.18 4.40
CA TRP A 102 -4.54 10.58 4.60
C TRP A 102 -4.53 10.99 6.07
N ARG A 103 -4.99 10.13 6.99
CA ARG A 103 -4.86 10.42 8.43
C ARG A 103 -3.40 10.53 8.87
N LEU A 104 -2.52 9.70 8.33
CA LEU A 104 -1.07 9.84 8.57
C LEU A 104 -0.51 11.15 8.01
N VAL A 105 -0.93 11.55 6.81
CA VAL A 105 -0.52 12.83 6.21
C VAL A 105 -1.03 14.00 7.05
N ASN A 106 -2.28 13.95 7.51
CA ASN A 106 -2.87 14.96 8.39
C ASN A 106 -2.12 15.03 9.74
N LEU A 107 -1.60 13.90 10.24
CA LEU A 107 -0.72 13.84 11.41
C LEU A 107 0.71 14.36 11.13
N GLY A 108 0.97 14.88 9.92
CA GLY A 108 2.27 15.42 9.52
C GLY A 108 3.28 14.37 9.07
N ARG A 109 2.86 13.14 8.73
CA ARG A 109 3.74 12.10 8.20
C ARG A 109 3.85 12.18 6.70
N GLN A 110 5.06 12.01 6.18
CA GLN A 110 5.30 11.95 4.75
C GLN A 110 5.21 10.52 4.22
N LYS A 111 4.64 10.35 3.04
CA LYS A 111 4.72 9.10 2.31
C LYS A 111 6.05 8.97 1.59
N LYS A 112 6.84 7.96 1.96
CA LYS A 112 8.10 7.61 1.31
C LYS A 112 7.86 6.49 0.29
N ILE A 113 7.99 6.81 -1.00
CA ILE A 113 7.75 5.89 -2.10
C ILE A 113 9.07 5.23 -2.47
N ILE A 114 9.15 3.90 -2.28
CA ILE A 114 10.34 3.12 -2.62
C ILE A 114 10.09 2.37 -3.92
N LYS A 115 10.89 2.68 -4.94
CA LYS A 115 10.92 1.93 -6.21
C LYS A 115 12.14 1.02 -6.26
N PHE A 116 12.04 -0.04 -7.06
CA PHE A 116 13.13 -0.96 -7.41
C PHE A 116 13.74 -1.76 -6.26
N SER A 117 13.26 -1.65 -5.02
CA SER A 117 13.78 -2.43 -3.90
C SER A 117 12.72 -3.02 -2.97
N ALA A 118 11.61 -2.34 -2.76
CA ALA A 118 10.49 -2.81 -1.95
C ALA A 118 9.36 -3.30 -2.87
N ILE A 119 9.45 -4.54 -3.34
CA ILE A 119 8.53 -5.11 -4.34
C ILE A 119 7.73 -6.24 -3.70
N ALA A 120 6.41 -6.12 -3.71
CA ALA A 120 5.49 -7.22 -3.41
C ALA A 120 4.97 -7.83 -4.72
N TYR A 121 5.09 -9.14 -4.86
CA TYR A 121 4.49 -9.90 -5.96
C TYR A 121 3.09 -10.33 -5.55
N HIS A 122 2.09 -9.76 -6.22
CA HIS A 122 0.69 -9.96 -5.87
C HIS A 122 0.09 -11.08 -6.72
N LEU A 123 -0.28 -12.17 -6.06
CA LEU A 123 -0.92 -13.32 -6.69
C LEU A 123 -2.27 -12.90 -7.30
N TYR A 124 -2.62 -13.51 -8.42
CA TYR A 124 -3.92 -13.29 -9.04
C TYR A 124 -5.03 -13.88 -8.15
N HIS A 125 -6.05 -13.10 -7.93
CA HIS A 125 -7.31 -13.52 -7.34
C HIS A 125 -8.48 -12.76 -7.96
N LYS A 126 -9.69 -13.31 -7.84
CA LYS A 126 -10.92 -12.63 -8.27
C LYS A 126 -11.11 -11.37 -7.40
N GLN A 127 -11.42 -10.26 -8.04
CA GLN A 127 -11.68 -9.00 -7.32
C GLN A 127 -13.00 -9.09 -6.54
N LEU A 128 -13.02 -8.46 -5.36
CA LEU A 128 -14.21 -8.27 -4.57
C LEU A 128 -15.16 -7.25 -5.21
N SER A 129 -16.43 -7.26 -4.77
CA SER A 129 -17.43 -6.28 -5.19
C SER A 129 -17.00 -4.87 -4.83
N ARG A 130 -17.28 -3.91 -5.71
CA ARG A 130 -17.00 -2.47 -5.51
C ARG A 130 -18.23 -1.66 -5.12
N LYS A 131 -19.25 -2.30 -4.61
CA LYS A 131 -20.53 -1.63 -4.28
C LYS A 131 -20.35 -0.46 -3.31
N GLU A 132 -19.47 -0.62 -2.31
CA GLU A 132 -19.24 0.37 -1.27
C GLU A 132 -18.22 1.45 -1.67
N GLU A 133 -17.57 1.34 -2.82
CA GLU A 133 -16.54 2.30 -3.26
C GLU A 133 -17.00 3.76 -3.27
N PRO A 134 -18.21 4.12 -3.72
CA PRO A 134 -18.68 5.51 -3.68
C PRO A 134 -18.75 6.06 -2.26
N HIS A 135 -19.33 5.31 -1.32
CA HIS A 135 -19.42 5.69 0.09
C HIS A 135 -18.06 5.90 0.72
N HIS A 136 -17.11 4.98 0.48
CA HIS A 136 -15.74 5.10 0.97
C HIS A 136 -15.02 6.32 0.39
N ARG A 137 -15.33 6.69 -0.86
CA ARG A 137 -14.76 7.89 -1.51
C ARG A 137 -15.20 9.16 -0.82
N ASP A 138 -16.49 9.28 -0.51
CA ASP A 138 -17.05 10.44 0.17
C ASP A 138 -16.48 10.56 1.58
N PHE A 139 -16.40 9.45 2.29
CA PHE A 139 -15.78 9.39 3.61
C PHE A 139 -14.30 9.83 3.57
N MET A 140 -13.52 9.30 2.61
CA MET A 140 -12.13 9.70 2.42
C MET A 140 -12.00 11.19 2.08
N GLN A 141 -12.94 11.77 1.31
CA GLN A 141 -12.92 13.19 0.98
C GLN A 141 -13.10 14.05 2.25
N LYS A 142 -14.01 13.66 3.13
CA LYS A 142 -14.21 14.29 4.44
C LYS A 142 -12.93 14.25 5.29
N ILE A 143 -12.26 13.11 5.38
CA ILE A 143 -10.97 12.97 6.10
C ILE A 143 -9.94 13.99 5.63
N LYS A 144 -9.88 14.27 4.33
CA LYS A 144 -8.94 15.24 3.75
C LYS A 144 -9.32 16.68 4.06
N GLU A 145 -10.59 17.02 3.88
CA GLU A 145 -11.11 18.39 4.03
C GLU A 145 -11.07 18.85 5.48
N GLU A 146 -11.52 18.01 6.40
CA GLU A 146 -11.56 18.28 7.84
C GLU A 146 -10.22 18.00 8.53
N LYS A 147 -9.22 17.52 7.81
CA LYS A 147 -7.88 17.16 8.34
C LYS A 147 -7.95 16.19 9.53
N ILE A 148 -8.87 15.24 9.48
CA ILE A 148 -9.03 14.24 10.53
C ILE A 148 -7.75 13.41 10.63
N THR A 149 -7.24 13.24 11.85
CA THR A 149 -6.01 12.47 12.11
C THR A 149 -6.30 11.11 12.75
N ARG A 150 -7.40 10.97 13.48
CA ARG A 150 -7.71 9.76 14.27
C ARG A 150 -9.13 9.31 13.98
N THR A 151 -9.32 8.00 13.78
CA THR A 151 -10.67 7.40 13.72
C THR A 151 -11.18 7.09 15.13
N ASN A 152 -12.51 7.12 15.29
CA ASN A 152 -13.18 6.74 16.54
C ASN A 152 -13.41 5.23 16.62
N ASN A 153 -13.40 4.53 15.50
CA ASN A 153 -13.65 3.09 15.40
C ASN A 153 -12.45 2.39 14.74
N GLY A 154 -11.41 2.10 15.51
CA GLY A 154 -10.16 1.52 15.00
C GLY A 154 -9.61 0.42 15.91
N LEU A 155 -8.38 0.61 16.40
CA LEU A 155 -7.74 -0.28 17.38
C LEU A 155 -8.43 -0.22 18.74
N GLU A 156 -8.93 0.95 19.08
CA GLU A 156 -9.73 1.23 20.28
C GLU A 156 -11.07 1.81 19.83
N GLU A 157 -12.16 1.27 20.33
CA GLU A 157 -13.49 1.86 20.19
C GLU A 157 -13.64 2.95 21.24
N ILE A 158 -14.03 4.17 20.82
CA ILE A 158 -14.25 5.33 21.67
C ILE A 158 -15.73 5.68 21.63
#